data_a3b80cd9deb1636cc5d5720f439f9ef4
#
_entry.id   a3b80cd9deb1636cc5d5720f439f9ef4
#
_cell.length_a   1.000
_cell.length_b   1.000
_cell.length_c   1.000
_cell.angle_alpha   90.00
_cell.angle_beta   90.00
_cell.angle_gamma   90.00
#
_symmetry.space_group_name_H-M   'P 1'
#
loop_
_entity.id
_entity.type
_entity.pdbx_description
1 polymer ?
#
loop_
_entity_poly.entity_id
_entity_poly.type
_entity_poly.pdbx_seq_one_letter_code
_entity_poly.pdbx_strand_id
1 'polypeptide(L)'
;MGGAMVNGFLKGDIFRPSDITVSNRTQGALDRFADSGVSLTTDNGVAAAEADIVCVAVKPWVAESVLREIKSVMDYNRQMLVVVVAGLPSATILEWMKKEDGTVPALFLVIPNIAIAERSSMTFIVPVGASDEQTKTIKAIFDDTGSSLVTEERLLGAGTTLASCGIAYAMRYVRAASEGGVELGFRADDAKHIVLQTVKGAVDLLLANGNHPEAEIDKVTTPGGLTIRGLNEMEHAGFTSAVIRGLKAGTHT
;
A
#
# COMPACT_ATOMS: atom_id res chain seq x y z
N MET A 1 -5.97 -7.21 -1.29
CA MET A 1 -5.21 -6.43 -0.31
C MET A 1 -5.02 -7.20 1.00
N GLY A 2 -6.06 -7.59 1.74
CA GLY A 2 -5.92 -8.27 3.04
C GLY A 2 -4.89 -9.39 3.09
N GLY A 3 -4.91 -10.30 2.11
CA GLY A 3 -3.91 -11.36 2.07
C GLY A 3 -2.46 -10.91 1.81
N ALA A 4 -2.26 -9.79 1.11
CA ALA A 4 -0.92 -9.21 0.98
C ALA A 4 -0.44 -8.62 2.31
N MET A 5 -1.36 -8.01 3.08
CA MET A 5 -1.07 -7.52 4.44
C MET A 5 -0.69 -8.65 5.38
N VAL A 6 -1.46 -9.74 5.40
CA VAL A 6 -1.12 -10.93 6.22
C VAL A 6 0.29 -11.44 5.87
N ASN A 7 0.61 -11.58 4.59
CA ASN A 7 1.95 -12.01 4.16
C ASN A 7 3.04 -11.03 4.61
N GLY A 8 2.79 -9.73 4.54
CA GLY A 8 3.72 -8.70 5.01
C GLY A 8 3.93 -8.76 6.52
N PHE A 9 2.85 -8.86 7.29
CA PHE A 9 2.92 -8.97 8.75
C PHE A 9 3.63 -10.25 9.22
N LEU A 10 3.43 -11.37 8.51
CA LEU A 10 4.14 -12.61 8.81
C LEU A 10 5.64 -12.59 8.49
N LYS A 11 6.07 -11.70 7.58
CA LYS A 11 7.49 -11.47 7.27
C LYS A 11 8.10 -10.38 8.16
N GLY A 12 7.28 -9.62 8.87
CA GLY A 12 7.68 -8.54 9.75
C GLY A 12 8.14 -9.03 11.12
N ASP A 13 8.53 -8.08 11.97
CA ASP A 13 9.10 -8.37 13.28
C ASP A 13 8.14 -8.05 14.44
N ILE A 14 6.97 -7.44 14.14
CA ILE A 14 6.01 -6.98 15.17
C ILE A 14 5.07 -8.10 15.62
N PHE A 15 4.58 -8.92 14.68
CA PHE A 15 3.56 -9.93 14.97
C PHE A 15 4.13 -11.34 14.89
N ARG A 16 3.80 -12.16 15.87
CA ARG A 16 3.88 -13.64 15.75
C ARG A 16 2.65 -14.12 14.97
N PRO A 17 2.73 -15.25 14.27
CA PRO A 17 1.55 -15.81 13.60
C PRO A 17 0.33 -15.97 14.51
N SER A 18 0.54 -16.36 15.78
CA SER A 18 -0.51 -16.51 16.79
C SER A 18 -1.22 -15.20 17.18
N ASP A 19 -0.63 -14.05 16.88
CA ASP A 19 -1.20 -12.74 17.19
C ASP A 19 -2.16 -12.24 16.06
N ILE A 20 -2.26 -13.02 14.98
CA ILE A 20 -3.05 -12.66 13.80
C ILE A 20 -4.25 -13.60 13.64
N THR A 21 -5.44 -13.04 13.60
CA THR A 21 -6.66 -13.75 13.20
C THR A 21 -7.11 -13.26 11.84
N VAL A 22 -7.30 -14.16 10.89
CA VAL A 22 -7.77 -13.85 9.54
C VAL A 22 -9.20 -14.34 9.37
N SER A 23 -10.10 -13.41 9.03
CA SER A 23 -11.47 -13.73 8.69
C SER A 23 -11.72 -13.59 7.18
N ASN A 24 -12.50 -14.52 6.63
CA ASN A 24 -13.03 -14.42 5.28
C ASN A 24 -14.36 -15.18 5.18
N ARG A 25 -15.28 -14.66 4.39
CA ARG A 25 -16.60 -15.28 4.18
C ARG A 25 -16.56 -16.74 3.72
N THR A 26 -15.51 -17.16 3.03
CA THR A 26 -15.36 -18.52 2.48
C THR A 26 -14.09 -19.18 2.97
N GLN A 27 -14.21 -20.44 3.37
CA GLN A 27 -13.07 -21.26 3.82
C GLN A 27 -11.97 -21.34 2.76
N GLY A 28 -12.30 -21.55 1.49
CA GLY A 28 -11.30 -21.67 0.42
C GLY A 28 -10.40 -20.42 0.23
N ALA A 29 -10.85 -19.24 0.69
CA ALA A 29 -10.00 -18.06 0.71
C ALA A 29 -9.00 -18.07 1.89
N LEU A 30 -9.30 -18.83 2.94
CA LEU A 30 -8.47 -19.00 4.13
C LEU A 30 -7.42 -20.11 3.98
N ASP A 31 -7.69 -21.11 3.14
CA ASP A 31 -6.86 -22.32 2.99
C ASP A 31 -5.40 -22.00 2.66
N ARG A 32 -5.14 -20.91 1.95
CA ARG A 32 -3.77 -20.44 1.66
C ARG A 32 -2.96 -20.04 2.90
N PHE A 33 -3.60 -19.90 4.05
CA PHE A 33 -2.98 -19.56 5.32
C PHE A 33 -3.01 -20.71 6.31
N ALA A 34 -3.50 -21.90 5.93
CA ALA A 34 -3.67 -23.05 6.83
C ALA A 34 -2.37 -23.43 7.57
N ASP A 35 -1.23 -23.36 6.86
CA ASP A 35 0.08 -23.73 7.41
C ASP A 35 0.88 -22.53 7.94
N SER A 36 0.29 -21.33 8.01
CA SER A 36 1.00 -20.10 8.40
C SER A 36 1.06 -19.89 9.92
N GLY A 37 0.28 -20.63 10.69
CA GLY A 37 0.19 -20.50 12.16
C GLY A 37 -0.74 -19.36 12.63
N VAL A 38 -1.44 -18.65 11.73
CA VAL A 38 -2.47 -17.68 12.08
C VAL A 38 -3.79 -18.35 12.44
N SER A 39 -4.61 -17.70 13.25
CA SER A 39 -5.98 -18.15 13.51
C SER A 39 -6.88 -17.84 12.32
N LEU A 40 -7.73 -18.80 11.93
CA LEU A 40 -8.62 -18.68 10.78
C LEU A 40 -10.08 -18.81 11.23
N THR A 41 -10.95 -17.96 10.72
CA THR A 41 -12.38 -18.04 10.98
C THR A 41 -13.20 -17.55 9.78
N THR A 42 -14.43 -18.01 9.67
CA THR A 42 -15.41 -17.46 8.71
C THR A 42 -16.38 -16.46 9.35
N ASP A 43 -16.20 -16.17 10.64
CA ASP A 43 -17.03 -15.26 11.42
C ASP A 43 -16.24 -13.96 11.72
N ASN A 44 -16.71 -12.83 11.19
CA ASN A 44 -16.08 -11.53 11.42
C ASN A 44 -16.22 -11.05 12.87
N GLY A 45 -17.32 -11.40 13.53
CA GLY A 45 -17.55 -11.05 14.94
C GLY A 45 -16.55 -11.75 15.86
N VAL A 46 -16.29 -13.02 15.63
CA VAL A 46 -15.26 -13.78 16.37
C VAL A 46 -13.88 -13.17 16.16
N ALA A 47 -13.52 -12.82 14.93
CA ALA A 47 -12.23 -12.19 14.65
C ALA A 47 -12.08 -10.81 15.32
N ALA A 48 -13.17 -10.04 15.38
CA ALA A 48 -13.15 -8.67 15.92
C ALA A 48 -13.18 -8.61 17.46
N ALA A 49 -13.86 -9.54 18.13
CA ALA A 49 -14.11 -9.45 19.58
C ALA A 49 -12.83 -9.45 20.42
N GLU A 50 -11.85 -10.26 20.09
CA GLU A 50 -10.61 -10.47 20.87
C GLU A 50 -9.44 -9.59 20.39
N ALA A 51 -9.55 -8.97 19.21
CA ALA A 51 -8.46 -8.18 18.61
C ALA A 51 -8.27 -6.84 19.33
N ASP A 52 -7.04 -6.35 19.43
CA ASP A 52 -6.75 -4.96 19.81
C ASP A 52 -6.87 -4.00 18.63
N ILE A 53 -6.59 -4.52 17.43
CA ILE A 53 -6.69 -3.79 16.18
C ILE A 53 -7.54 -4.60 15.20
N VAL A 54 -8.67 -4.05 14.81
CA VAL A 54 -9.58 -4.65 13.83
C VAL A 54 -9.32 -4.03 12.48
N CYS A 55 -8.84 -4.85 11.52
CA CYS A 55 -8.51 -4.39 10.17
C CYS A 55 -9.55 -4.86 9.15
N VAL A 56 -10.29 -3.93 8.54
CA VAL A 56 -11.29 -4.20 7.51
C VAL A 56 -10.69 -3.93 6.13
N ALA A 57 -10.32 -5.00 5.42
CA ALA A 57 -9.68 -4.97 4.10
C ALA A 57 -10.56 -5.67 3.04
N VAL A 58 -11.73 -5.12 2.80
CA VAL A 58 -12.75 -5.66 1.89
C VAL A 58 -12.98 -4.75 0.68
N LYS A 59 -13.82 -5.19 -0.25
CA LYS A 59 -14.26 -4.35 -1.36
C LYS A 59 -15.25 -3.27 -0.88
N PRO A 60 -15.28 -2.06 -1.49
CA PRO A 60 -16.13 -0.95 -1.03
C PRO A 60 -17.60 -1.33 -0.84
N TRP A 61 -18.17 -2.11 -1.76
CA TRP A 61 -19.58 -2.52 -1.72
C TRP A 61 -19.93 -3.56 -0.64
N VAL A 62 -18.92 -4.10 0.07
CA VAL A 62 -19.09 -5.04 1.19
C VAL A 62 -18.79 -4.36 2.53
N ALA A 63 -18.16 -3.19 2.51
CA ALA A 63 -17.64 -2.54 3.72
C ALA A 63 -18.73 -2.24 4.75
N GLU A 64 -19.89 -1.69 4.32
CA GLU A 64 -20.98 -1.36 5.22
C GLU A 64 -21.49 -2.59 5.99
N SER A 65 -21.72 -3.70 5.28
CA SER A 65 -22.26 -4.91 5.92
C SER A 65 -21.28 -5.48 6.96
N VAL A 66 -19.99 -5.51 6.63
CA VAL A 66 -18.95 -6.01 7.56
C VAL A 66 -18.79 -5.08 8.77
N LEU A 67 -18.75 -3.76 8.56
CA LEU A 67 -18.65 -2.79 9.64
C LEU A 67 -19.84 -2.85 10.60
N ARG A 68 -21.06 -2.95 10.06
CA ARG A 68 -22.27 -3.11 10.89
C ARG A 68 -22.29 -4.44 11.66
N GLU A 69 -21.79 -5.52 11.06
CA GLU A 69 -21.67 -6.84 11.69
C GLU A 69 -20.76 -6.80 12.92
N ILE A 70 -19.57 -6.21 12.79
CA ILE A 70 -18.59 -6.16 13.89
C ILE A 70 -18.87 -5.08 14.93
N LYS A 71 -19.71 -4.10 14.64
CA LYS A 71 -20.01 -2.96 15.51
C LYS A 71 -20.44 -3.36 16.92
N SER A 72 -21.29 -4.39 17.03
CA SER A 72 -21.87 -4.83 18.30
C SER A 72 -20.86 -5.53 19.23
N VAL A 73 -19.83 -6.13 18.65
CA VAL A 73 -18.82 -6.91 19.40
C VAL A 73 -17.55 -6.11 19.70
N MET A 74 -17.33 -4.99 19.02
CA MET A 74 -16.16 -4.14 19.28
C MET A 74 -16.30 -3.32 20.57
N ASP A 75 -15.24 -3.29 21.36
CA ASP A 75 -15.05 -2.38 22.50
C ASP A 75 -14.25 -1.14 22.06
N TYR A 76 -14.94 -0.02 21.87
CA TYR A 76 -14.33 1.23 21.40
C TYR A 76 -13.40 1.92 22.39
N ASN A 77 -13.41 1.51 23.68
CA ASN A 77 -12.47 2.03 24.67
C ASN A 77 -11.08 1.40 24.53
N ARG A 78 -11.00 0.20 23.95
CA ARG A 78 -9.76 -0.59 23.82
C ARG A 78 -9.29 -0.74 22.37
N GLN A 79 -10.21 -0.97 21.47
CA GLN A 79 -9.91 -1.39 20.11
C GLN A 79 -9.74 -0.22 19.14
N MET A 80 -8.81 -0.36 18.21
CA MET A 80 -8.63 0.54 17.08
C MET A 80 -9.23 -0.10 15.81
N LEU A 81 -9.94 0.72 15.01
CA LEU A 81 -10.47 0.30 13.72
C LEU A 81 -9.59 0.81 12.57
N VAL A 82 -9.01 -0.09 11.82
CA VAL A 82 -8.24 0.19 10.60
C VAL A 82 -9.07 -0.18 9.38
N VAL A 83 -9.35 0.77 8.50
CA VAL A 83 -10.13 0.53 7.28
C VAL A 83 -9.26 0.71 6.05
N VAL A 84 -9.09 -0.38 5.29
CA VAL A 84 -8.28 -0.45 4.06
C VAL A 84 -9.23 -0.55 2.86
N VAL A 85 -10.03 0.50 2.68
CA VAL A 85 -11.04 0.58 1.61
C VAL A 85 -10.88 1.92 0.89
N ALA A 86 -10.43 1.88 -0.35
CA ALA A 86 -10.24 3.09 -1.14
C ALA A 86 -11.59 3.78 -1.46
N GLY A 87 -11.61 5.11 -1.38
CA GLY A 87 -12.76 5.92 -1.75
C GLY A 87 -13.94 5.91 -0.77
N LEU A 88 -13.75 5.36 0.44
CA LEU A 88 -14.77 5.38 1.49
C LEU A 88 -14.46 6.49 2.51
N PRO A 89 -15.30 7.55 2.63
CA PRO A 89 -15.07 8.64 3.55
C PRO A 89 -15.13 8.22 5.03
N SER A 90 -14.27 8.82 5.86
CA SER A 90 -14.26 8.58 7.31
C SER A 90 -15.61 8.88 7.96
N ALA A 91 -16.27 9.97 7.57
CA ALA A 91 -17.59 10.34 8.08
C ALA A 91 -18.64 9.23 7.85
N THR A 92 -18.62 8.58 6.70
CA THR A 92 -19.52 7.46 6.37
C THR A 92 -19.23 6.25 7.25
N ILE A 93 -17.96 5.92 7.45
CA ILE A 93 -17.55 4.80 8.32
C ILE A 93 -18.00 5.06 9.76
N LEU A 94 -17.73 6.25 10.28
CA LEU A 94 -18.11 6.62 11.64
C LEU A 94 -19.63 6.58 11.85
N GLU A 95 -20.42 7.00 10.86
CA GLU A 95 -21.89 6.89 10.94
C GLU A 95 -22.36 5.42 11.01
N TRP A 96 -21.76 4.52 10.23
CA TRP A 96 -22.09 3.10 10.31
C TRP A 96 -21.66 2.46 11.63
N MET A 97 -20.54 2.92 12.21
CA MET A 97 -19.97 2.40 13.45
C MET A 97 -20.51 3.07 14.71
N LYS A 98 -21.25 4.17 14.60
CA LYS A 98 -21.81 4.89 15.75
C LYS A 98 -22.77 4.00 16.55
N LYS A 99 -22.51 3.84 17.85
CA LYS A 99 -23.36 3.11 18.79
C LYS A 99 -24.56 3.97 19.25
N GLU A 100 -25.53 3.35 19.93
CA GLU A 100 -26.74 4.03 20.42
C GLU A 100 -26.42 5.16 21.40
N ASP A 101 -25.35 5.01 22.17
CA ASP A 101 -24.85 6.02 23.13
C ASP A 101 -24.07 7.16 22.43
N GLY A 102 -23.93 7.11 21.12
CA GLY A 102 -23.23 8.10 20.31
C GLY A 102 -21.72 7.85 20.18
N THR A 103 -21.17 6.83 20.81
CA THR A 103 -19.73 6.52 20.74
C THR A 103 -19.32 5.99 19.37
N VAL A 104 -18.08 6.31 18.97
CA VAL A 104 -17.43 5.88 17.74
C VAL A 104 -16.02 5.38 18.04
N PRO A 105 -15.45 4.46 17.25
CA PRO A 105 -14.10 3.96 17.48
C PRO A 105 -13.03 4.97 17.08
N ALA A 106 -11.82 4.83 17.63
CA ALA A 106 -10.62 5.40 17.02
C ALA A 106 -10.43 4.75 15.64
N LEU A 107 -10.53 5.56 14.57
CA LEU A 107 -10.52 5.11 13.19
C LEU A 107 -9.22 5.51 12.49
N PHE A 108 -8.69 4.60 11.70
CA PHE A 108 -7.58 4.84 10.78
C PHE A 108 -7.98 4.46 9.36
N LEU A 109 -7.98 5.43 8.44
CA LEU A 109 -8.02 5.12 7.01
C LEU A 109 -6.60 4.79 6.57
N VAL A 110 -6.41 3.61 6.01
CA VAL A 110 -5.07 3.14 5.63
C VAL A 110 -5.08 2.66 4.19
N ILE A 111 -4.18 3.21 3.39
CA ILE A 111 -4.03 2.85 1.98
C ILE A 111 -2.60 2.34 1.74
N PRO A 112 -2.35 1.04 1.89
CA PRO A 112 -1.12 0.40 1.45
C PRO A 112 -1.16 0.10 -0.05
N ASN A 113 -0.03 -0.34 -0.59
CA ASN A 113 0.01 -0.98 -1.90
C ASN A 113 0.37 -2.48 -1.79
N ILE A 114 0.30 -3.22 -2.89
CA ILE A 114 0.51 -4.67 -2.87
C ILE A 114 1.94 -5.10 -2.50
N ALA A 115 2.92 -4.19 -2.58
CA ALA A 115 4.30 -4.47 -2.17
C ALA A 115 4.43 -4.66 -0.65
N ILE A 116 3.35 -4.44 0.12
CA ILE A 116 3.29 -4.78 1.54
C ILE A 116 3.62 -6.26 1.78
N ALA A 117 3.27 -7.15 0.85
CA ALA A 117 3.60 -8.56 0.92
C ALA A 117 5.11 -8.84 0.92
N GLU A 118 5.92 -7.87 0.46
CA GLU A 118 7.39 -7.94 0.40
C GLU A 118 8.06 -6.89 1.31
N ARG A 119 7.33 -6.35 2.30
CA ARG A 119 7.81 -5.32 3.23
C ARG A 119 8.36 -4.08 2.52
N SER A 120 7.73 -3.71 1.41
CA SER A 120 8.14 -2.58 0.55
C SER A 120 6.96 -1.69 0.16
N SER A 121 5.94 -1.62 1.02
CA SER A 121 4.79 -0.75 0.80
C SER A 121 5.15 0.71 1.05
N MET A 122 4.55 1.61 0.27
CA MET A 122 4.27 2.96 0.74
C MET A 122 2.83 3.00 1.22
N THR A 123 2.63 3.28 2.51
CA THR A 123 1.32 3.23 3.17
C THR A 123 0.90 4.62 3.66
N PHE A 124 -0.27 5.09 3.26
CA PHE A 124 -0.85 6.33 3.81
C PHE A 124 -1.74 6.00 4.99
N ILE A 125 -1.66 6.81 6.05
CA ILE A 125 -2.41 6.65 7.30
C ILE A 125 -3.11 7.97 7.63
N VAL A 126 -4.43 7.94 7.80
CA VAL A 126 -5.22 9.08 8.28
C VAL A 126 -5.88 8.70 9.60
N PRO A 127 -5.42 9.25 10.73
CA PRO A 127 -6.06 9.05 12.01
C PRO A 127 -7.31 9.93 12.12
N VAL A 128 -8.41 9.37 12.63
CA VAL A 128 -9.67 10.07 12.85
C VAL A 128 -10.18 9.73 14.26
N GLY A 129 -10.24 10.70 15.13
CA GLY A 129 -10.63 10.49 16.55
C GLY A 129 -9.65 9.62 17.35
N ALA A 130 -8.42 9.46 16.86
CA ALA A 130 -7.38 8.66 17.47
C ALA A 130 -6.39 9.54 18.26
N SER A 131 -5.80 8.98 19.31
CA SER A 131 -4.73 9.63 20.06
C SER A 131 -3.38 9.56 19.31
N ASP A 132 -2.42 10.39 19.76
CA ASP A 132 -1.04 10.36 19.25
C ASP A 132 -0.36 9.00 19.48
N GLU A 133 -0.66 8.34 20.61
CA GLU A 133 -0.11 7.03 20.95
C GLU A 133 -0.67 5.94 20.01
N GLN A 134 -1.97 5.94 19.79
CA GLN A 134 -2.63 5.06 18.83
C GLN A 134 -2.07 5.27 17.42
N THR A 135 -1.86 6.54 17.04
CA THR A 135 -1.29 6.89 15.73
C THR A 135 0.15 6.37 15.60
N LYS A 136 0.98 6.49 16.63
CA LYS A 136 2.34 5.94 16.64
C LYS A 136 2.33 4.42 16.55
N THR A 137 1.40 3.75 17.22
CA THR A 137 1.25 2.29 17.17
C THR A 137 0.91 1.82 15.75
N ILE A 138 -0.11 2.40 15.14
CA ILE A 138 -0.49 2.05 13.76
C ILE A 138 0.64 2.38 12.78
N LYS A 139 1.29 3.54 12.94
CA LYS A 139 2.44 3.90 12.11
C LYS A 139 3.57 2.88 12.21
N ALA A 140 3.95 2.44 13.40
CA ALA A 140 5.01 1.46 13.61
C ALA A 140 4.70 0.12 12.91
N ILE A 141 3.44 -0.33 12.97
CA ILE A 141 3.01 -1.57 12.30
C ILE A 141 3.18 -1.48 10.78
N PHE A 142 2.84 -0.34 10.16
CA PHE A 142 2.98 -0.19 8.72
C PHE A 142 4.41 0.16 8.30
N ASP A 143 5.21 0.78 9.16
CA ASP A 143 6.66 0.98 8.93
C ASP A 143 7.42 -0.36 8.92
N ASP A 144 6.98 -1.35 9.69
CA ASP A 144 7.55 -2.70 9.64
C ASP A 144 7.30 -3.42 8.30
N THR A 145 6.31 -2.98 7.55
CA THR A 145 5.98 -3.53 6.22
C THR A 145 6.39 -2.64 5.05
N GLY A 146 7.23 -1.66 5.31
CA GLY A 146 7.75 -0.73 4.30
C GLY A 146 7.96 0.66 4.87
N SER A 147 7.33 1.67 4.29
CA SER A 147 7.33 3.05 4.77
C SER A 147 5.91 3.56 4.89
N SER A 148 5.62 4.37 5.90
CA SER A 148 4.29 4.97 6.06
C SER A 148 4.35 6.49 6.22
N LEU A 149 3.27 7.15 5.77
CA LEU A 149 3.07 8.58 5.89
C LEU A 149 1.72 8.87 6.55
N VAL A 150 1.75 9.53 7.71
CA VAL A 150 0.55 10.10 8.32
C VAL A 150 0.19 11.36 7.55
N THR A 151 -1.06 11.46 7.10
CA THR A 151 -1.52 12.52 6.19
C THR A 151 -2.98 12.87 6.46
N GLU A 152 -3.53 13.80 5.67
CA GLU A 152 -4.92 14.20 5.71
C GLU A 152 -5.77 13.40 4.72
N GLU A 153 -7.04 13.17 5.06
CA GLU A 153 -7.97 12.39 4.23
C GLU A 153 -8.10 12.93 2.79
N ARG A 154 -8.08 14.26 2.62
CA ARG A 154 -8.15 14.90 1.29
C ARG A 154 -7.00 14.49 0.34
N LEU A 155 -5.88 14.02 0.88
CA LEU A 155 -4.71 13.59 0.10
C LEU A 155 -4.71 12.10 -0.24
N LEU A 156 -5.64 11.29 0.32
CA LEU A 156 -5.66 9.85 0.08
C LEU A 156 -5.88 9.48 -1.39
N GLY A 157 -6.71 10.25 -2.11
CA GLY A 157 -6.90 10.03 -3.55
C GLY A 157 -5.60 10.21 -4.35
N ALA A 158 -4.89 11.30 -4.12
CA ALA A 158 -3.58 11.56 -4.72
C ALA A 158 -2.54 10.53 -4.29
N GLY A 159 -2.51 10.18 -3.00
CA GLY A 159 -1.63 9.13 -2.46
C GLY A 159 -1.90 7.76 -3.10
N THR A 160 -3.17 7.40 -3.28
CA THR A 160 -3.57 6.15 -3.95
C THR A 160 -3.02 6.10 -5.38
N THR A 161 -3.17 7.18 -6.15
CA THR A 161 -2.64 7.25 -7.51
C THR A 161 -1.11 7.15 -7.52
N LEU A 162 -0.45 7.91 -6.63
CA LEU A 162 1.01 7.98 -6.62
C LEU A 162 1.65 6.65 -6.18
N ALA A 163 1.14 6.00 -5.15
CA ALA A 163 1.75 4.80 -4.58
C ALA A 163 1.08 3.50 -5.01
N SER A 164 -0.26 3.38 -4.95
CA SER A 164 -0.93 2.12 -5.28
C SER A 164 -1.02 1.91 -6.80
N CYS A 165 -1.49 2.91 -7.55
CA CYS A 165 -1.45 2.87 -9.02
C CYS A 165 -0.01 2.97 -9.54
N GLY A 166 0.85 3.72 -8.85
CA GLY A 166 2.26 3.90 -9.16
C GLY A 166 3.05 2.60 -9.31
N ILE A 167 2.69 1.55 -8.58
CA ILE A 167 3.25 0.20 -8.76
C ILE A 167 3.08 -0.27 -10.21
N ALA A 168 1.88 -0.12 -10.78
CA ALA A 168 1.61 -0.52 -12.16
C ALA A 168 2.35 0.37 -13.17
N TYR A 169 2.50 1.66 -12.89
CA TYR A 169 3.25 2.58 -13.75
C TYR A 169 4.75 2.26 -13.75
N ALA A 170 5.34 1.95 -12.61
CA ALA A 170 6.71 1.48 -12.50
C ALA A 170 6.91 0.13 -13.24
N MET A 171 5.98 -0.81 -13.08
CA MET A 171 6.01 -2.08 -13.82
C MET A 171 5.86 -1.87 -15.33
N ARG A 172 5.10 -0.86 -15.79
CA ARG A 172 5.00 -0.50 -17.21
C ARG A 172 6.33 0.01 -17.75
N TYR A 173 7.05 0.83 -16.98
CA TYR A 173 8.42 1.23 -17.33
C TYR A 173 9.35 0.02 -17.46
N VAL A 174 9.36 -0.86 -16.45
CA VAL A 174 10.18 -2.09 -16.48
C VAL A 174 9.87 -2.93 -17.70
N ARG A 175 8.60 -3.08 -18.07
CA ARG A 175 8.18 -3.83 -19.27
C ARG A 175 8.73 -3.18 -20.53
N ALA A 176 8.54 -1.88 -20.72
CA ALA A 176 8.99 -1.16 -21.91
C ALA A 176 10.52 -1.20 -22.04
N ALA A 177 11.26 -0.97 -20.95
CA ALA A 177 12.71 -1.05 -20.95
C ALA A 177 13.22 -2.48 -21.26
N SER A 178 12.52 -3.52 -20.75
CA SER A 178 12.86 -4.91 -21.09
C SER A 178 12.62 -5.23 -22.57
N GLU A 179 11.55 -4.70 -23.17
CA GLU A 179 11.28 -4.84 -24.62
C GLU A 179 12.39 -4.16 -25.44
N GLY A 180 12.81 -2.95 -25.06
CA GLY A 180 13.96 -2.28 -25.66
C GLY A 180 15.27 -3.08 -25.52
N GLY A 181 15.49 -3.72 -24.36
CA GLY A 181 16.63 -4.62 -24.15
C GLY A 181 16.64 -5.81 -25.13
N VAL A 182 15.45 -6.37 -25.40
CA VAL A 182 15.31 -7.45 -26.40
C VAL A 182 15.62 -6.95 -27.82
N GLU A 183 15.13 -5.76 -28.17
CA GLU A 183 15.44 -5.13 -29.48
C GLU A 183 16.93 -4.85 -29.64
N LEU A 184 17.64 -4.57 -28.54
CA LEU A 184 19.10 -4.40 -28.51
C LEU A 184 19.89 -5.72 -28.51
N GLY A 185 19.20 -6.89 -28.52
CA GLY A 185 19.82 -8.21 -28.72
C GLY A 185 19.95 -9.06 -27.44
N PHE A 186 19.46 -8.61 -26.28
CA PHE A 186 19.44 -9.44 -25.09
C PHE A 186 18.31 -10.47 -25.12
N ARG A 187 18.51 -11.60 -24.47
CA ARG A 187 17.42 -12.53 -24.20
C ARG A 187 16.40 -11.89 -23.26
N ALA A 188 15.11 -12.21 -23.39
CA ALA A 188 14.03 -11.58 -22.64
C ALA A 188 14.22 -11.64 -21.11
N ASP A 189 14.68 -12.78 -20.58
CA ASP A 189 14.92 -12.94 -19.14
C ASP A 189 16.12 -12.12 -18.67
N ASP A 190 17.18 -12.06 -19.47
CA ASP A 190 18.36 -11.25 -19.18
C ASP A 190 18.01 -9.75 -19.20
N ALA A 191 17.28 -9.30 -20.22
CA ALA A 191 16.81 -7.92 -20.34
C ALA A 191 15.96 -7.52 -19.12
N LYS A 192 15.01 -8.36 -18.72
CA LYS A 192 14.19 -8.14 -17.52
C LYS A 192 15.06 -8.06 -16.24
N HIS A 193 16.00 -8.99 -16.06
CA HIS A 193 16.89 -9.01 -14.90
C HIS A 193 17.74 -7.73 -14.81
N ILE A 194 18.34 -7.33 -15.93
CA ILE A 194 19.16 -6.11 -16.06
C ILE A 194 18.31 -4.87 -15.65
N VAL A 195 17.12 -4.73 -16.22
CA VAL A 195 16.25 -3.57 -15.94
C VAL A 195 15.83 -3.52 -14.48
N LEU A 196 15.42 -4.65 -13.90
CA LEU A 196 15.02 -4.72 -12.50
C LEU A 196 16.17 -4.28 -11.57
N GLN A 197 17.39 -4.77 -11.80
CA GLN A 197 18.55 -4.41 -11.00
C GLN A 197 18.94 -2.94 -11.19
N THR A 198 18.82 -2.42 -12.42
CA THR A 198 19.11 -1.01 -12.72
C THR A 198 18.13 -0.07 -12.03
N VAL A 199 16.81 -0.36 -12.10
CA VAL A 199 15.78 0.44 -11.42
C VAL A 199 15.98 0.41 -9.91
N LYS A 200 16.26 -0.78 -9.35
CA LYS A 200 16.58 -0.90 -7.92
C LYS A 200 17.78 -0.03 -7.54
N GLY A 201 18.87 -0.09 -8.30
CA GLY A 201 20.08 0.70 -8.04
C GLY A 201 19.82 2.21 -8.10
N ALA A 202 19.00 2.68 -9.06
CA ALA A 202 18.61 4.09 -9.16
C ALA A 202 17.82 4.55 -7.93
N VAL A 203 16.88 3.73 -7.47
CA VAL A 203 16.09 4.03 -6.24
C VAL A 203 16.99 4.04 -5.02
N ASP A 204 17.88 3.04 -4.87
CA ASP A 204 18.81 2.95 -3.74
C ASP A 204 19.74 4.17 -3.67
N LEU A 205 20.23 4.66 -4.82
CA LEU A 205 21.07 5.87 -4.89
C LEU A 205 20.30 7.12 -4.45
N LEU A 206 19.07 7.30 -4.89
CA LEU A 206 18.23 8.44 -4.50
C LEU A 206 17.94 8.42 -2.99
N LEU A 207 17.61 7.25 -2.43
CA LEU A 207 17.36 7.09 -1.00
C LEU A 207 18.61 7.33 -0.16
N ALA A 208 19.77 6.81 -0.59
CA ALA A 208 21.03 6.95 0.13
C ALA A 208 21.56 8.39 0.11
N ASN A 209 21.46 9.08 -1.02
CA ASN A 209 22.04 10.40 -1.20
C ASN A 209 21.10 11.54 -0.79
N GLY A 210 19.77 11.33 -0.82
CA GLY A 210 18.77 12.34 -0.54
C GLY A 210 18.77 13.53 -1.51
N ASN A 211 19.45 13.41 -2.64
CA ASN A 211 19.57 14.47 -3.63
C ASN A 211 18.31 14.57 -4.52
N HIS A 212 18.18 15.72 -5.17
CA HIS A 212 17.17 15.88 -6.22
C HIS A 212 17.43 14.91 -7.39
N PRO A 213 16.42 14.27 -7.98
CA PRO A 213 16.59 13.30 -9.08
C PRO A 213 17.45 13.84 -10.24
N GLU A 214 17.27 15.10 -10.65
CA GLU A 214 18.05 15.72 -11.73
C GLU A 214 19.54 15.79 -11.36
N ALA A 215 19.90 16.04 -10.10
CA ALA A 215 21.30 16.05 -9.67
C ALA A 215 21.93 14.65 -9.75
N GLU A 216 21.18 13.59 -9.55
CA GLU A 216 21.66 12.21 -9.74
C GLU A 216 21.75 11.86 -11.24
N ILE A 217 20.84 12.35 -12.08
CA ILE A 217 20.89 12.20 -13.54
C ILE A 217 22.13 12.87 -14.11
N ASP A 218 22.46 14.09 -13.65
CA ASP A 218 23.64 14.82 -14.12
C ASP A 218 24.96 14.05 -13.85
N LYS A 219 25.05 13.30 -12.75
CA LYS A 219 26.24 12.49 -12.44
C LYS A 219 26.49 11.36 -13.44
N VAL A 220 25.46 10.89 -14.10
CA VAL A 220 25.56 9.79 -15.09
C VAL A 220 25.42 10.28 -16.53
N THR A 221 25.37 11.61 -16.74
CA THR A 221 25.33 12.25 -18.05
C THR A 221 26.66 12.94 -18.37
N THR A 222 27.26 12.55 -19.49
CA THR A 222 28.50 13.16 -19.97
C THR A 222 28.27 13.89 -21.31
N PRO A 223 29.05 14.96 -21.62
CA PRO A 223 28.91 15.69 -22.87
C PRO A 223 28.97 14.76 -24.10
N GLY A 224 27.93 14.77 -24.91
CA GLY A 224 27.83 13.92 -26.12
C GLY A 224 27.65 12.42 -25.83
N GLY A 225 27.46 12.02 -24.57
CA GLY A 225 27.32 10.63 -24.13
C GLY A 225 26.02 9.96 -24.58
N LEU A 226 25.94 8.66 -24.34
CA LEU A 226 24.75 7.86 -24.70
C LEU A 226 23.55 8.21 -23.82
N THR A 227 23.79 8.47 -22.53
CA THR A 227 22.74 8.75 -21.56
C THR A 227 21.92 10.00 -21.95
N ILE A 228 22.59 11.12 -22.25
CA ILE A 228 21.87 12.35 -22.63
C ILE A 228 21.08 12.20 -23.93
N ARG A 229 21.61 11.43 -24.90
CA ARG A 229 20.87 11.17 -26.14
C ARG A 229 19.59 10.37 -25.89
N GLY A 230 19.69 9.32 -25.06
CA GLY A 230 18.53 8.52 -24.66
C GLY A 230 17.47 9.34 -23.89
N LEU A 231 17.90 10.16 -22.94
CA LEU A 231 17.00 11.04 -22.17
C LEU A 231 16.26 12.03 -23.09
N ASN A 232 16.98 12.66 -24.04
CA ASN A 232 16.37 13.60 -24.96
C ASN A 232 15.35 12.92 -25.88
N GLU A 233 15.61 11.72 -26.38
CA GLU A 233 14.64 10.97 -27.19
C GLU A 233 13.40 10.55 -26.37
N MET A 234 13.58 10.13 -25.11
CA MET A 234 12.44 9.87 -24.24
C MET A 234 11.59 11.13 -23.99
N GLU A 235 12.23 12.29 -23.82
CA GLU A 235 11.53 13.55 -23.62
C GLU A 235 10.85 14.06 -24.90
N HIS A 236 11.46 13.90 -26.07
CA HIS A 236 10.83 14.18 -27.37
C HIS A 236 9.58 13.33 -27.58
N ALA A 237 9.57 12.07 -27.07
CA ALA A 237 8.39 11.22 -27.06
C ALA A 237 7.36 11.59 -25.97
N GLY A 238 7.65 12.59 -25.11
CA GLY A 238 6.74 13.13 -24.11
C GLY A 238 6.69 12.33 -22.82
N PHE A 239 7.80 11.72 -22.41
CA PHE A 239 7.88 10.84 -21.22
C PHE A 239 7.37 11.54 -19.95
N THR A 240 7.90 12.71 -19.62
CA THR A 240 7.47 13.49 -18.44
C THR A 240 5.97 13.81 -18.48
N SER A 241 5.48 14.27 -19.64
CA SER A 241 4.06 14.55 -19.84
C SER A 241 3.18 13.32 -19.67
N ALA A 242 3.61 12.16 -20.19
CA ALA A 242 2.86 10.92 -20.08
C ALA A 242 2.73 10.45 -18.61
N VAL A 243 3.81 10.54 -17.83
CA VAL A 243 3.82 10.19 -16.41
C VAL A 243 2.87 11.10 -15.61
N ILE A 244 3.00 12.44 -15.77
CA ILE A 244 2.16 13.40 -15.05
C ILE A 244 0.68 13.23 -15.42
N ARG A 245 0.37 13.05 -16.70
CA ARG A 245 -1.02 12.85 -17.17
C ARG A 245 -1.60 11.55 -16.67
N GLY A 246 -0.80 10.47 -16.62
CA GLY A 246 -1.21 9.18 -16.08
C GLY A 246 -1.56 9.28 -14.59
N LEU A 247 -0.73 9.94 -13.80
CA LEU A 247 -1.01 10.21 -12.38
C LEU A 247 -2.30 11.04 -12.19
N LYS A 248 -2.47 12.12 -12.95
CA LYS A 248 -3.68 12.95 -12.87
C LYS A 248 -4.95 12.20 -13.28
N ALA A 249 -4.88 11.34 -14.28
CA ALA A 249 -6.01 10.53 -14.72
C ALA A 249 -6.42 9.45 -13.71
N GLY A 250 -5.51 9.03 -12.83
CA GLY A 250 -5.78 8.06 -11.76
C GLY A 250 -6.47 8.67 -10.54
N THR A 251 -6.52 10.00 -10.42
CA THR A 251 -7.27 10.65 -9.34
C THR A 251 -8.72 10.84 -9.76
N HIS A 252 -9.65 10.35 -8.94
CA HIS A 252 -11.05 10.76 -9.06
C HIS A 252 -11.13 12.21 -8.56
N THR A 253 -11.42 13.12 -9.46
CA THR A 253 -11.82 14.50 -9.15
C THR A 253 -13.27 14.52 -8.69
#